data_9c2b7f92feb665002c75b068cbaf2954
#
_entry.id   9c2b7f92feb665002c75b068cbaf2954
#
_cell.length_a   1.000
_cell.length_b   1.000
_cell.length_c   1.000
_cell.angle_alpha   90.00
_cell.angle_beta   90.00
_cell.angle_gamma   90.00
#
_symmetry.space_group_name_H-M   'P 1'
#
loop_
_entity.id
_entity.type
_entity.pdbx_description
1 polymer ?
#
loop_
_entity_poly.entity_id
_entity_poly.type
_entity_poly.pdbx_seq_one_letter_code
_entity_poly.pdbx_strand_id
1 'polypeptide(L)'
;MENPAGFVSRRGVLAAIAAAPAFAAVAAPRAARADDIDAAAARVQSALKDAKGTRLVLLGTGGGPIPGQTRRMTSHVMLHNGAAYVLDCGLGVTNEYARTGIPFGALRSIFITHHHPDHNIEYGPFLVIGWVSGMRQSVRAFGPPPLTQMTEDFLRSAKVTIDFWAEDFHMAPLGMIEVQDITAAGPVMQDDHVKVTSVLVQHPPVTPAFGYRFDFSDHRSIAFSGDTVALDAVAEMARGADVLVHEAMNIPAIEGFVRQQLGRGLPGTLDEVMAHMRTDHASTEEVGRVAQTAGVKTLVLSHLTPGTASVSDESWRAAAATYFKGEIIVGHDLMVI
;
A
#
# COMPACT_ATOMS: atom_id res chain seq x y z
N MET A 1 -18.19 -58.36 24.00
CA MET A 1 -17.33 -59.22 23.17
C MET A 1 -16.63 -58.34 22.17
N GLU A 2 -15.52 -57.93 22.60
CA GLU A 2 -14.15 -57.96 22.04
C GLU A 2 -13.92 -57.17 20.75
N ASN A 3 -13.22 -56.10 20.94
CA ASN A 3 -12.42 -55.36 19.99
C ASN A 3 -11.04 -56.07 19.84
N PRO A 4 -10.41 -56.16 18.69
CA PRO A 4 -8.96 -56.05 18.71
C PRO A 4 -8.42 -54.99 17.77
N ALA A 5 -7.67 -54.05 18.36
CA ALA A 5 -6.74 -53.15 17.73
C ALA A 5 -5.62 -53.89 17.01
N GLY A 6 -5.48 -53.70 15.71
CA GLY A 6 -4.33 -54.16 14.92
C GLY A 6 -3.19 -53.13 14.97
N PHE A 7 -2.12 -53.44 15.68
CA PHE A 7 -0.85 -52.69 15.66
C PHE A 7 -0.14 -52.91 14.31
N VAL A 8 0.02 -51.87 13.52
CA VAL A 8 0.89 -51.87 12.34
C VAL A 8 2.33 -51.64 12.77
N SER A 9 3.18 -52.63 12.55
CA SER A 9 4.59 -52.65 12.92
C SER A 9 5.41 -51.62 12.13
N ARG A 10 6.29 -50.89 12.83
CA ARG A 10 7.19 -49.85 12.31
C ARG A 10 8.33 -50.34 11.39
N ARG A 11 8.27 -51.54 10.80
CA ARG A 11 9.37 -52.10 10.02
C ARG A 11 9.16 -52.20 8.50
N GLY A 12 8.09 -51.59 7.95
CA GLY A 12 7.73 -51.74 6.52
C GLY A 12 7.83 -50.50 5.65
N VAL A 13 8.40 -49.36 6.11
CA VAL A 13 8.38 -48.06 5.36
C VAL A 13 9.79 -47.57 4.99
N LEU A 14 10.77 -48.45 4.89
CA LEU A 14 12.16 -48.05 4.56
C LEU A 14 12.69 -48.66 3.26
N ALA A 15 11.91 -48.73 2.20
CA ALA A 15 12.40 -49.20 0.90
C ALA A 15 11.60 -48.63 -0.27
N ALA A 16 11.54 -47.28 -0.42
CA ALA A 16 11.16 -46.63 -1.68
C ALA A 16 11.52 -45.13 -1.67
N ILE A 17 12.79 -44.80 -1.39
CA ILE A 17 13.34 -43.47 -1.66
C ILE A 17 14.62 -43.65 -2.46
N ALA A 18 14.47 -43.82 -3.77
CA ALA A 18 15.57 -43.70 -4.71
C ALA A 18 15.03 -43.08 -6.01
N ALA A 19 15.60 -41.96 -6.38
CA ALA A 19 15.41 -41.15 -7.60
C ALA A 19 14.39 -39.97 -7.48
N ALA A 20 14.70 -38.98 -6.63
CA ALA A 20 14.27 -37.64 -6.92
C ALA A 20 15.28 -36.96 -7.87
N PRO A 21 14.86 -36.33 -8.97
CA PRO A 21 15.78 -35.53 -9.78
C PRO A 21 16.35 -34.40 -8.90
N ALA A 22 17.67 -34.22 -8.93
CA ALA A 22 18.35 -33.13 -8.29
C ALA A 22 17.81 -31.80 -8.90
N PHE A 23 16.90 -31.15 -8.22
CA PHE A 23 16.66 -29.74 -8.48
C PHE A 23 17.95 -29.01 -8.14
N ALA A 24 18.65 -28.56 -9.16
CA ALA A 24 19.73 -27.60 -8.99
C ALA A 24 19.11 -26.39 -8.29
N ALA A 25 19.38 -26.22 -7.00
CA ALA A 25 19.03 -25.03 -6.27
C ALA A 25 19.78 -23.86 -6.93
N VAL A 26 19.08 -23.10 -7.76
CA VAL A 26 19.53 -21.77 -8.12
C VAL A 26 19.51 -20.98 -6.80
N ALA A 27 20.68 -20.89 -6.18
CA ALA A 27 20.88 -20.07 -4.99
C ALA A 27 20.61 -18.61 -5.40
N ALA A 28 19.37 -18.17 -5.24
CA ALA A 28 19.05 -16.74 -5.32
C ALA A 28 19.78 -16.03 -4.17
N PRO A 29 20.35 -14.86 -4.39
CA PRO A 29 21.13 -14.11 -3.40
C PRO A 29 20.20 -13.59 -2.30
N ARG A 30 19.96 -14.42 -1.30
CA ARG A 30 19.06 -14.11 -0.17
C ARG A 30 19.70 -13.10 0.78
N ALA A 31 21.04 -13.08 0.88
CA ALA A 31 21.79 -12.17 1.74
C ALA A 31 21.75 -10.72 1.19
N ALA A 32 22.01 -10.51 -0.09
CA ALA A 32 22.00 -9.19 -0.70
C ALA A 32 20.65 -8.45 -0.52
N ARG A 33 19.53 -9.17 -0.50
CA ARG A 33 18.19 -8.57 -0.37
C ARG A 33 17.87 -8.10 1.06
N ALA A 34 18.41 -8.76 2.08
CA ALA A 34 18.27 -8.34 3.47
C ALA A 34 19.10 -7.08 3.74
N ASP A 35 20.36 -7.07 3.28
CA ASP A 35 21.25 -5.93 3.42
C ASP A 35 20.72 -4.67 2.70
N ASP A 36 20.07 -4.83 1.54
CA ASP A 36 19.45 -3.74 0.80
C ASP A 36 18.25 -3.14 1.53
N ILE A 37 17.44 -3.98 2.18
CA ILE A 37 16.25 -3.55 2.94
C ILE A 37 16.69 -2.79 4.20
N ASP A 38 17.68 -3.29 4.92
CA ASP A 38 18.19 -2.64 6.12
C ASP A 38 18.89 -1.33 5.78
N ALA A 39 19.60 -1.26 4.65
CA ALA A 39 20.16 -0.04 4.14
C ALA A 39 19.09 1.00 3.72
N ALA A 40 17.97 0.56 3.16
CA ALA A 40 16.84 1.45 2.85
C ALA A 40 16.22 2.01 4.14
N ALA A 41 15.97 1.17 5.13
CA ALA A 41 15.47 1.59 6.43
C ALA A 41 16.40 2.62 7.11
N ALA A 42 17.73 2.37 7.11
CA ALA A 42 18.70 3.30 7.66
C ALA A 42 18.70 4.66 6.94
N ARG A 43 18.54 4.67 5.61
CA ARG A 43 18.41 5.92 4.82
C ARG A 43 17.16 6.71 5.20
N VAL A 44 16.00 6.04 5.32
CA VAL A 44 14.75 6.68 5.74
C VAL A 44 14.90 7.26 7.14
N GLN A 45 15.36 6.48 8.12
CA GLN A 45 15.55 6.95 9.48
C GLN A 45 16.48 8.16 9.54
N SER A 46 17.58 8.15 8.77
CA SER A 46 18.49 9.28 8.67
C SER A 46 17.82 10.52 8.06
N ALA A 47 17.01 10.34 7.01
CA ALA A 47 16.30 11.44 6.35
C ALA A 47 15.17 12.04 7.21
N LEU A 48 14.58 11.24 8.10
CA LEU A 48 13.52 11.66 9.00
C LEU A 48 14.04 12.19 10.34
N LYS A 49 15.29 11.86 10.70
CA LYS A 49 15.90 12.35 11.92
C LYS A 49 15.96 13.88 11.90
N ASP A 50 15.35 14.48 12.91
CA ASP A 50 15.29 15.95 13.05
C ASP A 50 14.61 16.68 11.87
N ALA A 51 13.86 15.95 11.03
CA ALA A 51 13.16 16.55 9.90
C ALA A 51 12.08 17.52 10.38
N LYS A 52 12.19 18.77 9.92
CA LYS A 52 11.14 19.79 10.09
C LYS A 52 10.29 19.87 8.84
N GLY A 53 9.03 20.26 9.02
CA GLY A 53 8.06 20.33 7.93
C GLY A 53 7.60 18.96 7.46
N THR A 54 7.04 18.92 6.25
CA THR A 54 6.39 17.73 5.70
C THR A 54 7.39 16.83 4.98
N ARG A 55 7.28 15.53 5.20
CA ARG A 55 7.95 14.45 4.45
C ARG A 55 6.93 13.41 4.01
N LEU A 56 7.07 12.93 2.80
CA LEU A 56 6.34 11.77 2.31
C LEU A 56 7.28 10.57 2.27
N VAL A 57 6.86 9.43 2.81
CA VAL A 57 7.55 8.14 2.66
C VAL A 57 6.62 7.17 1.95
N LEU A 58 7.10 6.59 0.87
CA LEU A 58 6.41 5.54 0.14
C LEU A 58 6.69 4.21 0.86
N LEU A 59 5.75 3.67 1.60
CA LEU A 59 5.92 2.41 2.34
C LEU A 59 5.80 1.20 1.41
N GLY A 60 4.89 1.29 0.43
CA GLY A 60 4.68 0.28 -0.59
C GLY A 60 4.28 0.93 -1.91
N THR A 61 4.88 0.46 -3.01
CA THR A 61 4.76 1.09 -4.33
C THR A 61 4.29 0.13 -5.44
N GLY A 62 3.98 -1.12 -5.08
CA GLY A 62 3.47 -2.13 -6.02
C GLY A 62 1.95 -2.11 -6.10
N GLY A 63 1.42 -2.22 -7.30
CA GLY A 63 -0.01 -2.34 -7.59
C GLY A 63 -0.46 -3.80 -7.72
N GLY A 64 -1.70 -4.04 -7.26
CA GLY A 64 -2.39 -5.32 -7.34
C GLY A 64 -2.12 -6.27 -6.18
N PRO A 65 -3.11 -7.12 -5.85
CA PRO A 65 -3.11 -7.95 -4.64
C PRO A 65 -2.32 -9.26 -4.77
N ILE A 66 -1.58 -9.46 -5.87
CA ILE A 66 -0.85 -10.73 -6.11
C ILE A 66 0.44 -10.74 -5.30
N PRO A 67 0.62 -11.69 -4.36
CA PRO A 67 1.83 -11.77 -3.55
C PRO A 67 3.05 -12.19 -4.38
N GLY A 68 4.25 -11.94 -3.83
CA GLY A 68 5.51 -12.34 -4.48
C GLY A 68 6.04 -11.33 -5.49
N GLN A 69 5.45 -10.15 -5.58
CA GLN A 69 6.02 -9.01 -6.29
C GLN A 69 7.31 -8.52 -5.60
N THR A 70 8.10 -7.72 -6.28
CA THR A 70 9.34 -7.15 -5.72
C THR A 70 9.07 -5.93 -4.84
N ARG A 71 7.90 -5.33 -4.98
CA ARG A 71 7.42 -4.16 -4.25
C ARG A 71 6.36 -4.57 -3.22
N ARG A 72 6.26 -3.83 -2.11
CA ARG A 72 5.15 -3.97 -1.17
C ARG A 72 3.88 -3.39 -1.78
N MET A 73 2.73 -3.87 -1.31
CA MET A 73 1.44 -3.33 -1.73
C MET A 73 1.29 -1.89 -1.27
N THR A 74 0.42 -1.17 -1.94
CA THR A 74 0.28 0.28 -1.82
C THR A 74 0.06 0.75 -0.39
N SER A 75 0.94 1.61 0.07
CA SER A 75 0.82 2.34 1.34
C SER A 75 1.82 3.49 1.41
N HIS A 76 1.43 4.57 2.08
CA HIS A 76 2.22 5.78 2.19
C HIS A 76 2.09 6.38 3.59
N VAL A 77 3.13 7.05 4.08
CA VAL A 77 3.03 7.85 5.29
C VAL A 77 3.55 9.26 5.05
N MET A 78 2.77 10.25 5.47
CA MET A 78 3.16 11.64 5.53
C MET A 78 3.49 11.98 6.98
N LEU A 79 4.69 12.51 7.22
CA LEU A 79 5.14 12.99 8.52
C LEU A 79 5.24 14.51 8.49
N HIS A 80 4.52 15.19 9.37
CA HIS A 80 4.58 16.63 9.53
C HIS A 80 4.78 17.00 10.99
N ASN A 81 5.96 17.56 11.34
CA ASN A 81 6.28 18.02 12.69
C ASN A 81 5.96 16.99 13.79
N GLY A 82 6.26 15.71 13.54
CA GLY A 82 6.02 14.60 14.46
C GLY A 82 4.60 14.01 14.44
N ALA A 83 3.69 14.51 13.62
CA ALA A 83 2.38 13.91 13.37
C ALA A 83 2.42 13.07 12.08
N ALA A 84 1.95 11.82 12.14
CA ALA A 84 1.95 10.88 11.03
C ALA A 84 0.54 10.61 10.51
N TYR A 85 0.40 10.61 9.19
CA TYR A 85 -0.85 10.35 8.45
C TYR A 85 -0.57 9.25 7.43
N VAL A 86 -1.30 8.14 7.53
CA VAL A 86 -1.11 6.97 6.64
C VAL A 86 -2.19 6.98 5.57
N LEU A 87 -1.82 6.75 4.33
CA LEU A 87 -2.73 6.53 3.21
C LEU A 87 -2.53 5.10 2.70
N ASP A 88 -3.62 4.34 2.72
CA ASP A 88 -3.72 2.92 2.42
C ASP A 88 -2.87 2.01 3.32
N CYS A 89 -3.35 0.80 3.48
CA CYS A 89 -2.79 -0.22 4.35
C CYS A 89 -2.68 -1.57 3.61
N GLY A 90 -1.98 -1.58 2.48
CA GLY A 90 -1.67 -2.80 1.74
C GLY A 90 -0.71 -3.71 2.50
N LEU A 91 -0.55 -4.94 2.00
CA LEU A 91 0.28 -5.96 2.65
C LEU A 91 1.74 -5.49 2.78
N GLY A 92 2.22 -5.45 4.02
CA GLY A 92 3.57 -5.00 4.38
C GLY A 92 3.60 -3.64 5.09
N VAL A 93 2.49 -2.87 5.12
CA VAL A 93 2.46 -1.52 5.71
C VAL A 93 2.99 -1.50 7.14
N THR A 94 2.62 -2.48 7.97
CA THR A 94 3.00 -2.53 9.38
C THR A 94 4.53 -2.61 9.55
N ASN A 95 5.15 -3.50 8.80
CA ASN A 95 6.60 -3.68 8.84
C ASN A 95 7.36 -2.47 8.24
N GLU A 96 6.89 -1.96 7.10
CA GLU A 96 7.58 -0.85 6.45
C GLU A 96 7.39 0.46 7.24
N TYR A 97 6.23 0.68 7.88
CA TYR A 97 6.06 1.78 8.83
C TYR A 97 7.04 1.69 9.99
N ALA A 98 7.16 0.52 10.64
CA ALA A 98 8.10 0.32 11.74
C ALA A 98 9.56 0.58 11.30
N ARG A 99 9.94 0.23 10.08
CA ARG A 99 11.28 0.46 9.51
C ARG A 99 11.60 1.94 9.29
N THR A 100 10.59 2.79 9.12
CA THR A 100 10.83 4.24 9.04
C THR A 100 11.41 4.82 10.33
N GLY A 101 11.22 4.14 11.46
CA GLY A 101 11.54 4.66 12.79
C GLY A 101 10.54 5.70 13.31
N ILE A 102 9.47 5.99 12.56
CA ILE A 102 8.36 6.83 13.05
C ILE A 102 7.66 6.08 14.17
N PRO A 103 7.59 6.65 15.40
CA PRO A 103 6.90 5.96 16.49
C PRO A 103 5.39 5.84 16.19
N PHE A 104 4.80 4.69 16.53
CA PHE A 104 3.34 4.52 16.40
C PHE A 104 2.53 5.53 17.23
N GLY A 105 3.12 6.09 18.29
CA GLY A 105 2.55 7.21 19.02
C GLY A 105 2.41 8.51 18.21
N ALA A 106 3.05 8.62 17.06
CA ALA A 106 2.91 9.75 16.14
C ALA A 106 1.67 9.66 15.24
N LEU A 107 1.10 8.47 15.07
CA LEU A 107 -0.03 8.23 14.16
C LEU A 107 -1.27 9.01 14.58
N ARG A 108 -1.80 9.82 13.69
CA ARG A 108 -3.01 10.65 13.90
C ARG A 108 -4.20 10.13 13.12
N SER A 109 -3.99 9.82 11.85
CA SER A 109 -5.10 9.37 10.99
C SER A 109 -4.63 8.39 9.93
N ILE A 110 -5.59 7.55 9.50
CA ILE A 110 -5.47 6.61 8.40
C ILE A 110 -6.53 6.97 7.36
N PHE A 111 -6.17 6.92 6.10
CA PHE A 111 -7.07 7.15 4.97
C PHE A 111 -7.04 5.93 4.06
N ILE A 112 -8.20 5.44 3.66
CA ILE A 112 -8.35 4.33 2.71
C ILE A 112 -8.95 4.90 1.43
N THR A 113 -8.31 4.63 0.29
CA THR A 113 -8.78 5.09 -1.01
C THR A 113 -9.99 4.27 -1.47
N HIS A 114 -9.89 2.95 -1.36
CA HIS A 114 -10.93 2.00 -1.73
C HIS A 114 -10.68 0.61 -1.10
N HIS A 115 -11.60 -0.34 -1.30
CA HIS A 115 -11.57 -1.63 -0.62
C HIS A 115 -11.00 -2.79 -1.47
N HIS A 116 -9.94 -2.56 -2.26
CA HIS A 116 -9.16 -3.70 -2.76
C HIS A 116 -8.15 -4.19 -1.70
N PRO A 117 -7.79 -5.48 -1.72
CA PRO A 117 -6.90 -6.04 -0.69
C PRO A 117 -5.53 -5.38 -0.65
N ASP A 118 -4.98 -4.95 -1.76
CA ASP A 118 -3.68 -4.27 -1.84
C ASP A 118 -3.69 -2.84 -1.30
N HIS A 119 -4.85 -2.34 -0.86
CA HIS A 119 -5.01 -1.03 -0.22
C HIS A 119 -5.44 -1.10 1.25
N ASN A 120 -6.03 -2.23 1.71
CA ASN A 120 -6.59 -2.26 3.07
C ASN A 120 -6.40 -3.55 3.85
N ILE A 121 -5.76 -4.60 3.30
CA ILE A 121 -5.70 -5.92 3.94
C ILE A 121 -5.00 -5.90 5.31
N GLU A 122 -4.03 -5.00 5.52
CA GLU A 122 -3.36 -4.85 6.82
C GLU A 122 -3.92 -3.71 7.69
N TYR A 123 -5.02 -3.04 7.29
CA TYR A 123 -5.59 -1.94 8.06
C TYR A 123 -5.88 -2.34 9.52
N GLY A 124 -6.57 -3.43 9.73
CA GLY A 124 -6.88 -3.91 11.08
C GLY A 124 -5.64 -4.39 11.84
N PRO A 125 -4.80 -5.28 11.30
CA PRO A 125 -3.51 -5.65 11.89
C PRO A 125 -2.63 -4.46 12.24
N PHE A 126 -2.56 -3.43 11.38
CA PHE A 126 -1.80 -2.21 11.62
C PHE A 126 -2.25 -1.47 12.88
N LEU A 127 -3.56 -1.42 13.16
CA LEU A 127 -4.11 -0.82 14.38
C LEU A 127 -3.70 -1.61 15.63
N VAL A 128 -3.82 -2.93 15.62
CA VAL A 128 -3.50 -3.78 16.79
C VAL A 128 -2.00 -3.80 17.04
N ILE A 129 -1.18 -3.98 16.03
CA ILE A 129 0.29 -3.96 16.16
C ILE A 129 0.77 -2.56 16.54
N GLY A 130 0.17 -1.52 15.99
CA GLY A 130 0.44 -0.13 16.40
C GLY A 130 0.19 0.11 17.88
N TRP A 131 -0.94 -0.41 18.41
CA TRP A 131 -1.25 -0.35 19.83
C TRP A 131 -0.22 -1.12 20.67
N VAL A 132 0.13 -2.32 20.30
CA VAL A 132 1.21 -3.09 20.95
C VAL A 132 2.52 -2.31 20.94
N SER A 133 2.80 -1.58 19.86
CA SER A 133 4.05 -0.84 19.62
C SER A 133 4.04 0.61 20.11
N GLY A 134 3.08 1.00 20.93
CA GLY A 134 3.11 2.31 21.61
C GLY A 134 2.10 3.35 21.16
N MET A 135 1.17 3.03 20.28
CA MET A 135 0.00 3.89 19.98
C MET A 135 -0.93 3.92 21.19
N ARG A 136 -1.06 5.06 21.84
CA ARG A 136 -1.87 5.24 23.07
C ARG A 136 -2.98 6.27 22.91
N GLN A 137 -2.90 7.10 21.89
CA GLN A 137 -3.91 8.11 21.55
C GLN A 137 -5.01 7.51 20.68
N SER A 138 -6.15 8.22 20.60
CA SER A 138 -7.16 7.92 19.58
C SER A 138 -6.59 8.15 18.19
N VAL A 139 -7.00 7.31 17.25
CA VAL A 139 -6.66 7.41 15.83
C VAL A 139 -7.95 7.57 15.03
N ARG A 140 -7.95 8.48 14.06
CA ARG A 140 -9.07 8.65 13.15
C ARG A 140 -8.83 7.85 11.87
N ALA A 141 -9.86 7.19 11.36
CA ALA A 141 -9.82 6.48 10.09
C ALA A 141 -10.91 7.01 9.16
N PHE A 142 -10.54 7.25 7.91
CA PHE A 142 -11.41 7.80 6.88
C PHE A 142 -11.32 6.94 5.63
N GLY A 143 -12.45 6.62 5.01
CA GLY A 143 -12.47 5.85 3.77
C GLY A 143 -13.89 5.57 3.30
N PRO A 144 -14.06 4.87 2.16
CA PRO A 144 -15.39 4.53 1.69
C PRO A 144 -16.11 3.57 2.64
N PRO A 145 -17.48 3.57 2.64
CA PRO A 145 -18.21 2.53 3.35
C PRO A 145 -17.87 1.15 2.75
N PRO A 146 -17.83 0.07 3.56
CA PRO A 146 -18.24 0.00 4.97
C PRO A 146 -17.03 0.02 5.94
N LEU A 147 -16.14 1.00 5.89
CA LEU A 147 -14.92 1.06 6.73
C LEU A 147 -15.25 0.98 8.24
N THR A 148 -16.32 1.65 8.65
CA THR A 148 -16.79 1.59 10.05
C THR A 148 -17.09 0.15 10.46
N GLN A 149 -17.91 -0.56 9.69
CA GLN A 149 -18.27 -1.95 9.98
C GLN A 149 -17.06 -2.88 9.92
N MET A 150 -16.17 -2.69 8.94
CA MET A 150 -14.91 -3.47 8.82
C MET A 150 -14.04 -3.30 10.06
N THR A 151 -13.94 -2.09 10.61
CA THR A 151 -13.17 -1.81 11.82
C THR A 151 -13.75 -2.56 13.03
N GLU A 152 -15.07 -2.46 13.22
CA GLU A 152 -15.76 -3.15 14.32
C GLU A 152 -15.59 -4.67 14.22
N ASP A 153 -15.79 -5.24 13.03
CA ASP A 153 -15.70 -6.67 12.80
C ASP A 153 -14.29 -7.19 13.00
N PHE A 154 -13.28 -6.44 12.54
CA PHE A 154 -11.90 -6.79 12.78
C PHE A 154 -11.54 -6.75 14.26
N LEU A 155 -11.88 -5.68 14.97
CA LEU A 155 -11.60 -5.57 16.41
C LEU A 155 -12.32 -6.65 17.21
N ARG A 156 -13.53 -7.03 16.80
CA ARG A 156 -14.28 -8.15 17.39
C ARG A 156 -13.56 -9.48 17.16
N SER A 157 -13.07 -9.74 15.96
CA SER A 157 -12.32 -10.97 15.64
C SER A 157 -10.97 -11.03 16.36
N ALA A 158 -10.30 -9.89 16.52
CA ALA A 158 -9.02 -9.76 17.20
C ALA A 158 -9.13 -9.70 18.74
N LYS A 159 -10.36 -9.68 19.30
CA LYS A 159 -10.59 -9.43 20.72
C LYS A 159 -9.79 -10.34 21.66
N VAL A 160 -9.71 -11.62 21.33
CA VAL A 160 -8.96 -12.60 22.17
C VAL A 160 -7.47 -12.22 22.26
N THR A 161 -6.87 -11.86 21.12
CA THR A 161 -5.46 -11.42 21.09
C THR A 161 -5.27 -10.11 21.85
N ILE A 162 -6.18 -9.16 21.70
CA ILE A 162 -6.14 -7.86 22.38
C ILE A 162 -6.25 -8.06 23.91
N ASP A 163 -7.23 -8.87 24.36
CA ASP A 163 -7.48 -9.13 25.78
C ASP A 163 -6.25 -9.80 26.44
N PHE A 164 -5.70 -10.86 25.84
CA PHE A 164 -4.52 -11.54 26.38
C PHE A 164 -3.31 -10.60 26.45
N TRP A 165 -3.06 -9.83 25.41
CA TRP A 165 -1.93 -8.90 25.40
C TRP A 165 -2.10 -7.79 26.44
N ALA A 166 -3.34 -7.28 26.60
CA ALA A 166 -3.64 -6.27 27.62
C ALA A 166 -3.44 -6.82 29.05
N GLU A 167 -3.83 -8.07 29.32
CA GLU A 167 -3.67 -8.73 30.60
C GLU A 167 -2.19 -9.03 30.91
N ASP A 168 -1.47 -9.67 29.99
CA ASP A 168 -0.08 -10.10 30.18
C ASP A 168 0.87 -8.92 30.44
N PHE A 169 0.66 -7.79 29.80
CA PHE A 169 1.52 -6.62 29.89
C PHE A 169 0.89 -5.44 30.64
N HIS A 170 -0.25 -5.63 31.30
CA HIS A 170 -1.00 -4.58 32.01
C HIS A 170 -1.17 -3.31 31.17
N MET A 171 -1.48 -3.50 29.90
CA MET A 171 -1.62 -2.39 28.96
C MET A 171 -2.96 -1.72 29.14
N ALA A 172 -2.99 -0.39 28.92
CA ALA A 172 -4.24 0.31 28.72
C ALA A 172 -4.98 -0.30 27.50
N PRO A 173 -6.32 -0.36 27.52
CA PRO A 173 -7.10 -0.83 26.38
C PRO A 173 -6.66 -0.14 25.09
N LEU A 174 -6.86 -0.84 23.96
CA LEU A 174 -6.71 -0.19 22.67
C LEU A 174 -7.52 1.11 22.65
N GLY A 175 -6.87 2.22 22.30
CA GLY A 175 -7.51 3.53 22.24
C GLY A 175 -8.66 3.53 21.24
N MET A 176 -9.52 4.53 21.34
CA MET A 176 -10.67 4.66 20.45
C MET A 176 -10.19 4.87 19.01
N ILE A 177 -10.73 4.06 18.11
CA ILE A 177 -10.59 4.26 16.67
C ILE A 177 -11.86 4.97 16.20
N GLU A 178 -11.73 6.23 15.84
CA GLU A 178 -12.82 7.07 15.36
C GLU A 178 -12.93 6.92 13.86
N VAL A 179 -13.92 6.17 13.39
CA VAL A 179 -14.07 5.87 11.95
C VAL A 179 -15.14 6.73 11.33
N GLN A 180 -14.87 7.25 10.15
CA GLN A 180 -15.82 7.98 9.33
C GLN A 180 -15.87 7.41 7.91
N ASP A 181 -17.02 6.86 7.54
CA ASP A 181 -17.32 6.48 6.17
C ASP A 181 -17.51 7.73 5.30
N ILE A 182 -16.74 7.83 4.21
CA ILE A 182 -16.82 8.91 3.22
C ILE A 182 -17.66 8.42 2.05
N THR A 183 -18.71 9.15 1.72
CA THR A 183 -19.65 8.77 0.64
C THR A 183 -19.64 9.74 -0.54
N ALA A 184 -18.97 10.88 -0.40
CA ALA A 184 -18.93 11.94 -1.43
C ALA A 184 -17.58 12.67 -1.43
N ALA A 185 -17.24 13.28 -2.54
CA ALA A 185 -16.10 14.19 -2.67
C ALA A 185 -16.27 15.44 -1.80
N GLY A 186 -15.16 16.02 -1.36
CA GLY A 186 -15.14 17.26 -0.59
C GLY A 186 -14.23 17.23 0.63
N PRO A 187 -14.47 18.10 1.62
CA PRO A 187 -13.70 18.10 2.87
C PRO A 187 -13.83 16.80 3.63
N VAL A 188 -12.69 16.24 4.05
CA VAL A 188 -12.62 14.98 4.83
C VAL A 188 -12.32 15.28 6.30
N MET A 189 -11.24 15.99 6.56
CA MET A 189 -10.84 16.38 7.90
C MET A 189 -9.90 17.59 7.87
N GLN A 190 -9.78 18.24 9.03
CA GLN A 190 -8.79 19.26 9.28
C GLN A 190 -8.33 19.18 10.73
N ASP A 191 -7.02 19.36 10.95
CA ASP A 191 -6.43 19.58 12.27
C ASP A 191 -5.38 20.71 12.20
N ASP A 192 -4.55 20.87 13.24
CA ASP A 192 -3.55 21.92 13.31
C ASP A 192 -2.39 21.74 12.30
N HIS A 193 -2.27 20.55 11.71
CA HIS A 193 -1.18 20.19 10.82
C HIS A 193 -1.58 20.15 9.36
N VAL A 194 -2.81 19.71 9.07
CA VAL A 194 -3.22 19.40 7.70
C VAL A 194 -4.71 19.57 7.47
N LYS A 195 -5.07 20.02 6.28
CA LYS A 195 -6.42 19.96 5.73
C LYS A 195 -6.44 18.89 4.64
N VAL A 196 -7.43 17.97 4.72
CA VAL A 196 -7.59 16.88 3.76
C VAL A 196 -8.91 17.00 3.02
N THR A 197 -8.84 16.90 1.70
CA THR A 197 -10.00 16.85 0.80
C THR A 197 -9.93 15.59 -0.05
N SER A 198 -11.10 15.12 -0.51
CA SER A 198 -11.21 13.96 -1.40
C SER A 198 -11.88 14.32 -2.72
N VAL A 199 -11.62 13.52 -3.74
CA VAL A 199 -12.33 13.50 -5.02
C VAL A 199 -12.78 12.07 -5.29
N LEU A 200 -13.95 11.92 -5.94
CA LEU A 200 -14.37 10.62 -6.46
C LEU A 200 -13.54 10.27 -7.69
N VAL A 201 -13.06 9.03 -7.74
CA VAL A 201 -12.31 8.48 -8.87
C VAL A 201 -13.05 7.29 -9.47
N GLN A 202 -12.60 6.86 -10.66
CA GLN A 202 -13.27 5.80 -11.40
C GLN A 202 -12.44 4.52 -11.35
N HIS A 203 -12.91 3.55 -10.57
CA HIS A 203 -12.28 2.24 -10.39
C HIS A 203 -13.31 1.11 -10.25
N PRO A 204 -14.13 0.85 -11.31
CA PRO A 204 -15.19 -0.14 -11.24
C PRO A 204 -14.63 -1.58 -11.12
N PRO A 205 -15.33 -2.52 -10.44
CA PRO A 205 -16.66 -2.32 -9.83
C PRO A 205 -16.62 -1.70 -8.45
N VAL A 206 -15.45 -1.32 -7.91
CA VAL A 206 -15.33 -0.76 -6.56
C VAL A 206 -15.79 0.69 -6.56
N THR A 207 -16.86 0.96 -5.84
CA THR A 207 -17.44 2.29 -5.70
C THR A 207 -18.07 2.48 -4.33
N PRO A 208 -17.86 3.63 -3.66
CA PRO A 208 -17.01 4.73 -4.09
C PRO A 208 -15.51 4.42 -3.95
N ALA A 209 -14.69 5.05 -4.79
CA ALA A 209 -13.24 5.11 -4.68
C ALA A 209 -12.80 6.57 -4.68
N PHE A 210 -11.71 6.88 -3.96
CA PHE A 210 -11.28 8.25 -3.70
C PHE A 210 -9.81 8.49 -4.02
N GLY A 211 -9.54 9.67 -4.61
CA GLY A 211 -8.26 10.35 -4.51
C GLY A 211 -8.29 11.33 -3.34
N TYR A 212 -7.12 11.66 -2.79
CA TYR A 212 -7.00 12.58 -1.65
C TYR A 212 -5.96 13.67 -1.90
N ARG A 213 -6.23 14.88 -1.38
CA ARG A 213 -5.27 15.98 -1.31
C ARG A 213 -5.05 16.38 0.14
N PHE A 214 -3.78 16.52 0.52
CA PHE A 214 -3.29 16.95 1.81
C PHE A 214 -2.60 18.30 1.66
N ASP A 215 -3.15 19.34 2.27
CA ASP A 215 -2.57 20.67 2.33
C ASP A 215 -2.04 20.91 3.75
N PHE A 216 -0.72 20.87 3.92
CA PHE A 216 -0.05 20.98 5.23
C PHE A 216 0.15 22.44 5.65
N SER A 217 0.28 22.67 6.96
CA SER A 217 0.44 24.01 7.56
C SER A 217 1.76 24.70 7.19
N ASP A 218 2.76 23.96 6.69
CA ASP A 218 3.99 24.52 6.10
C ASP A 218 3.85 24.87 4.61
N HIS A 219 2.63 24.90 4.09
CA HIS A 219 2.26 25.14 2.71
C HIS A 219 2.67 24.07 1.70
N ARG A 220 3.19 22.94 2.15
CA ARG A 220 3.41 21.79 1.26
C ARG A 220 2.10 21.08 0.97
N SER A 221 1.88 20.75 -0.30
CA SER A 221 0.67 20.04 -0.75
C SER A 221 1.01 18.76 -1.48
N ILE A 222 0.33 17.67 -1.11
CA ILE A 222 0.51 16.33 -1.69
C ILE A 222 -0.86 15.79 -2.09
N ALA A 223 -0.99 15.41 -3.36
CA ALA A 223 -2.18 14.77 -3.90
C ALA A 223 -1.90 13.31 -4.26
N PHE A 224 -2.89 12.44 -4.06
CA PHE A 224 -2.84 11.02 -4.39
C PHE A 224 -4.04 10.66 -5.26
N SER A 225 -3.80 9.96 -6.37
CA SER A 225 -4.87 9.57 -7.28
C SER A 225 -5.82 8.51 -6.67
N GLY A 226 -5.34 7.61 -5.82
CA GLY A 226 -5.95 6.30 -5.65
C GLY A 226 -5.83 5.51 -6.95
N ASP A 227 -6.57 4.41 -7.08
CA ASP A 227 -6.65 3.66 -8.32
C ASP A 227 -7.73 4.25 -9.22
N THR A 228 -7.40 4.51 -10.48
CA THR A 228 -8.31 5.21 -11.40
C THR A 228 -7.79 5.22 -12.82
N VAL A 229 -8.69 5.29 -13.77
CA VAL A 229 -8.33 5.79 -15.11
C VAL A 229 -7.90 7.26 -15.05
N ALA A 230 -7.30 7.77 -16.11
CA ALA A 230 -6.95 9.18 -16.19
C ALA A 230 -8.21 10.07 -16.16
N LEU A 231 -8.33 10.94 -15.15
CA LEU A 231 -9.50 11.79 -14.92
C LEU A 231 -9.13 13.27 -14.76
N ASP A 232 -9.93 14.13 -15.37
CA ASP A 232 -9.84 15.59 -15.15
C ASP A 232 -10.08 15.95 -13.68
N ALA A 233 -10.91 15.21 -12.97
CA ALA A 233 -11.17 15.41 -11.55
C ALA A 233 -9.90 15.23 -10.69
N VAL A 234 -9.02 14.30 -11.04
CA VAL A 234 -7.71 14.11 -10.38
C VAL A 234 -6.79 15.28 -10.71
N ALA A 235 -6.74 15.71 -11.97
CA ALA A 235 -5.94 16.88 -12.37
C ALA A 235 -6.41 18.17 -11.65
N GLU A 236 -7.72 18.36 -11.50
CA GLU A 236 -8.30 19.49 -10.80
C GLU A 236 -7.98 19.46 -9.29
N MET A 237 -8.15 18.32 -8.62
CA MET A 237 -7.78 18.12 -7.22
C MET A 237 -6.28 18.40 -7.00
N ALA A 238 -5.44 17.92 -7.89
CA ALA A 238 -3.97 18.06 -7.80
C ALA A 238 -3.47 19.43 -8.30
N ARG A 239 -4.35 20.35 -8.76
CA ARG A 239 -3.96 21.62 -9.36
C ARG A 239 -2.97 22.38 -8.49
N GLY A 240 -1.77 22.63 -9.05
CA GLY A 240 -0.71 23.38 -8.39
C GLY A 240 -0.14 22.73 -7.14
N ALA A 241 -0.40 21.43 -6.89
CA ALA A 241 0.20 20.72 -5.78
C ALA A 241 1.73 20.60 -5.97
N ASP A 242 2.46 20.52 -4.84
CA ASP A 242 3.91 20.29 -4.90
C ASP A 242 4.21 18.88 -5.41
N VAL A 243 3.42 17.89 -4.98
CA VAL A 243 3.60 16.49 -5.35
C VAL A 243 2.26 15.88 -5.75
N LEU A 244 2.23 15.21 -6.90
CA LEU A 244 1.17 14.27 -7.26
C LEU A 244 1.75 12.85 -7.22
N VAL A 245 1.24 12.01 -6.32
CA VAL A 245 1.48 10.57 -6.32
C VAL A 245 0.35 9.93 -7.11
N HIS A 246 0.69 9.29 -8.22
CA HIS A 246 -0.31 8.71 -9.11
C HIS A 246 0.01 7.23 -9.37
N GLU A 247 -1.03 6.39 -9.41
CA GLU A 247 -0.90 5.03 -9.92
C GLU A 247 -0.34 5.05 -11.34
N ALA A 248 0.29 3.98 -11.78
CA ALA A 248 0.75 3.87 -13.15
C ALA A 248 0.77 2.43 -13.66
N MET A 249 0.20 2.22 -14.83
CA MET A 249 0.21 0.92 -15.50
C MET A 249 1.12 0.95 -16.74
N ASN A 250 2.05 -0.01 -16.82
CA ASN A 250 2.81 -0.28 -18.04
C ASN A 250 2.09 -1.36 -18.85
N ILE A 251 1.38 -0.95 -19.91
CA ILE A 251 0.50 -1.84 -20.67
C ILE A 251 1.23 -3.05 -21.28
N PRO A 252 2.41 -2.92 -21.94
CA PRO A 252 3.12 -4.10 -22.45
C PRO A 252 3.60 -5.07 -21.36
N ALA A 253 4.05 -4.54 -20.22
CA ALA A 253 4.56 -5.37 -19.13
C ALA A 253 3.42 -6.08 -18.38
N ILE A 254 2.29 -5.42 -18.15
CA ILE A 254 1.15 -6.04 -17.48
C ILE A 254 0.54 -7.17 -18.33
N GLU A 255 0.49 -7.03 -19.64
CA GLU A 255 0.03 -8.10 -20.52
C GLU A 255 0.89 -9.36 -20.35
N GLY A 256 2.21 -9.23 -20.36
CA GLY A 256 3.13 -10.34 -20.10
C GLY A 256 2.94 -10.96 -18.73
N PHE A 257 2.75 -10.13 -17.70
CA PHE A 257 2.49 -10.59 -16.33
C PHE A 257 1.15 -11.35 -16.23
N VAL A 258 0.09 -10.84 -16.81
CA VAL A 258 -1.24 -11.48 -16.82
C VAL A 258 -1.17 -12.85 -17.52
N ARG A 259 -0.50 -12.96 -18.68
CA ARG A 259 -0.27 -14.25 -19.34
C ARG A 259 0.40 -15.28 -18.41
N GLN A 260 1.39 -14.84 -17.66
CA GLN A 260 2.06 -15.70 -16.68
C GLN A 260 1.12 -16.13 -15.55
N GLN A 261 0.29 -15.22 -15.02
CA GLN A 261 -0.64 -15.54 -13.93
C GLN A 261 -1.78 -16.47 -14.39
N LEU A 262 -2.29 -16.29 -15.61
CA LEU A 262 -3.25 -17.21 -16.23
C LEU A 262 -2.68 -18.64 -16.32
N GLY A 263 -1.40 -18.76 -16.70
CA GLY A 263 -0.68 -20.03 -16.68
C GLY A 263 -0.50 -20.66 -15.30
N ARG A 264 -0.70 -19.86 -14.23
CA ARG A 264 -0.63 -20.29 -12.80
C ARG A 264 -2.01 -20.48 -12.17
N GLY A 265 -3.09 -20.32 -12.93
CA GLY A 265 -4.45 -20.55 -12.45
C GLY A 265 -5.25 -19.29 -12.13
N LEU A 266 -4.80 -18.10 -12.52
CA LEU A 266 -5.66 -16.90 -12.49
C LEU A 266 -6.89 -17.21 -13.37
N PRO A 267 -8.12 -16.98 -12.88
CA PRO A 267 -9.33 -17.23 -13.68
C PRO A 267 -9.51 -16.18 -14.79
N GLY A 268 -10.25 -16.57 -15.83
CA GLY A 268 -10.56 -15.70 -16.97
C GLY A 268 -9.63 -15.87 -18.17
N THR A 269 -9.82 -15.04 -19.16
CA THR A 269 -9.00 -14.96 -20.37
C THR A 269 -8.11 -13.73 -20.35
N LEU A 270 -7.08 -13.71 -21.20
CA LEU A 270 -6.24 -12.52 -21.32
C LEU A 270 -7.04 -11.27 -21.69
N ASP A 271 -7.95 -11.41 -22.66
CA ASP A 271 -8.74 -10.27 -23.15
C ASP A 271 -9.66 -9.72 -22.06
N GLU A 272 -10.29 -10.59 -21.26
CA GLU A 272 -11.14 -10.17 -20.14
C GLU A 272 -10.32 -9.42 -19.07
N VAL A 273 -9.20 -9.99 -18.66
CA VAL A 273 -8.35 -9.35 -17.63
C VAL A 273 -7.77 -8.03 -18.15
N MET A 274 -7.28 -7.99 -19.38
CA MET A 274 -6.74 -6.76 -19.95
C MET A 274 -7.81 -5.69 -20.23
N ALA A 275 -9.04 -6.10 -20.57
CA ALA A 275 -10.16 -5.17 -20.67
C ALA A 275 -10.47 -4.52 -19.31
N HIS A 276 -10.56 -5.33 -18.25
CA HIS A 276 -10.72 -4.86 -16.88
C HIS A 276 -9.60 -3.88 -16.50
N MET A 277 -8.33 -4.28 -16.64
CA MET A 277 -7.19 -3.40 -16.32
C MET A 277 -7.25 -2.04 -17.02
N ARG A 278 -7.70 -1.98 -18.27
CA ARG A 278 -7.79 -0.72 -19.05
C ARG A 278 -8.97 0.16 -18.66
N THR A 279 -10.01 -0.39 -18.05
CA THR A 279 -11.16 0.37 -17.56
C THR A 279 -10.96 0.92 -16.16
N ASP A 280 -9.93 0.43 -15.45
CA ASP A 280 -9.77 0.66 -14.02
C ASP A 280 -8.49 1.41 -13.68
N HIS A 281 -7.50 1.39 -14.59
CA HIS A 281 -6.17 1.97 -14.35
C HIS A 281 -5.70 2.88 -15.47
N ALA A 282 -4.86 3.86 -15.11
CA ALA A 282 -4.25 4.79 -16.06
C ALA A 282 -2.93 4.25 -16.62
N SER A 283 -2.74 4.35 -17.94
CA SER A 283 -1.42 4.13 -18.54
C SER A 283 -0.44 5.21 -18.08
N THR A 284 0.86 4.88 -18.05
CA THR A 284 1.90 5.80 -17.60
C THR A 284 1.95 7.09 -18.42
N GLU A 285 1.63 7.03 -19.71
CA GLU A 285 1.53 8.19 -20.60
C GLU A 285 0.35 9.10 -20.21
N GLU A 286 -0.79 8.50 -19.89
CA GLU A 286 -1.98 9.25 -19.44
C GLU A 286 -1.73 9.92 -18.10
N VAL A 287 -1.01 9.25 -17.19
CA VAL A 287 -0.57 9.84 -15.91
C VAL A 287 0.28 11.10 -16.15
N GLY A 288 1.20 11.06 -17.12
CA GLY A 288 1.95 12.24 -17.54
C GLY A 288 1.07 13.39 -18.00
N ARG A 289 -0.04 13.11 -18.72
CA ARG A 289 -1.02 14.15 -19.13
C ARG A 289 -1.77 14.73 -17.93
N VAL A 290 -2.23 13.90 -17.00
CA VAL A 290 -2.89 14.34 -15.76
C VAL A 290 -1.98 15.27 -14.98
N ALA A 291 -0.72 14.90 -14.77
CA ALA A 291 0.27 15.71 -14.07
C ALA A 291 0.55 17.05 -14.78
N GLN A 292 0.64 17.04 -16.12
CA GLN A 292 0.84 18.27 -16.91
C GLN A 292 -0.37 19.20 -16.82
N THR A 293 -1.59 18.65 -16.89
CA THR A 293 -2.83 19.42 -16.77
C THR A 293 -2.98 20.03 -15.36
N ALA A 294 -2.63 19.26 -14.34
CA ALA A 294 -2.64 19.71 -12.95
C ALA A 294 -1.59 20.80 -12.66
N GLY A 295 -0.51 20.86 -13.44
CA GLY A 295 0.58 21.81 -13.22
C GLY A 295 1.33 21.58 -11.92
N VAL A 296 1.47 20.31 -11.52
CA VAL A 296 2.23 19.91 -10.32
C VAL A 296 3.73 20.13 -10.54
N LYS A 297 4.50 20.26 -9.45
CA LYS A 297 5.96 20.41 -9.54
C LYS A 297 6.64 19.05 -9.76
N THR A 298 6.21 18.04 -9.00
CA THR A 298 6.77 16.69 -9.01
C THR A 298 5.66 15.66 -9.19
N LEU A 299 5.84 14.75 -10.15
CA LEU A 299 5.04 13.55 -10.33
C LEU A 299 5.79 12.36 -9.73
N VAL A 300 5.17 11.66 -8.78
CA VAL A 300 5.66 10.40 -8.24
C VAL A 300 4.80 9.27 -8.77
N LEU A 301 5.40 8.37 -9.53
CA LEU A 301 4.74 7.15 -9.98
C LEU A 301 4.79 6.12 -8.86
N SER A 302 3.62 5.67 -8.40
CA SER A 302 3.45 4.66 -7.36
C SER A 302 2.37 3.67 -7.79
N HIS A 303 1.98 2.71 -6.96
CA HIS A 303 1.07 1.64 -7.37
C HIS A 303 1.42 1.11 -8.77
N LEU A 304 2.70 0.76 -8.95
CA LEU A 304 3.23 0.39 -10.26
C LEU A 304 2.69 -0.99 -10.67
N THR A 305 2.02 -1.04 -11.81
CA THR A 305 1.40 -2.26 -12.32
C THR A 305 2.03 -2.68 -13.65
N PRO A 306 2.75 -3.83 -13.68
CA PRO A 306 2.99 -4.76 -12.59
C PRO A 306 4.06 -4.27 -11.59
N GLY A 307 3.89 -4.58 -10.30
CA GLY A 307 4.83 -4.28 -9.22
C GLY A 307 6.08 -5.16 -9.21
N THR A 308 6.58 -5.51 -10.37
CA THR A 308 7.75 -6.38 -10.57
C THR A 308 8.95 -5.60 -11.10
N ALA A 309 10.15 -6.17 -10.99
CA ALA A 309 11.37 -5.58 -11.57
C ALA A 309 11.47 -5.73 -13.10
N SER A 310 10.40 -6.14 -13.78
CA SER A 310 10.40 -6.35 -15.23
C SER A 310 10.43 -5.06 -16.06
N VAL A 311 10.07 -3.94 -15.44
CA VAL A 311 10.09 -2.61 -16.07
C VAL A 311 11.13 -1.75 -15.37
N SER A 312 12.06 -1.18 -16.15
CA SER A 312 13.09 -0.29 -15.60
C SER A 312 12.50 1.08 -15.21
N ASP A 313 13.12 1.74 -14.23
CA ASP A 313 12.74 3.11 -13.85
C ASP A 313 12.81 4.08 -15.04
N GLU A 314 13.81 3.89 -15.93
CA GLU A 314 13.92 4.70 -17.14
C GLU A 314 12.71 4.53 -18.06
N SER A 315 12.21 3.29 -18.22
CA SER A 315 11.02 3.02 -19.03
C SER A 315 9.77 3.69 -18.46
N TRP A 316 9.57 3.61 -17.14
CA TRP A 316 8.47 4.30 -16.45
C TRP A 316 8.57 5.82 -16.64
N ARG A 317 9.76 6.38 -16.40
CA ARG A 317 10.02 7.82 -16.52
C ARG A 317 9.80 8.33 -17.94
N ALA A 318 10.34 7.61 -18.93
CA ALA A 318 10.23 8.00 -20.34
C ALA A 318 8.78 8.04 -20.83
N ALA A 319 7.95 7.09 -20.42
CA ALA A 319 6.52 7.06 -20.76
C ALA A 319 5.79 8.30 -20.23
N ALA A 320 5.93 8.62 -18.94
CA ALA A 320 5.31 9.81 -18.33
C ALA A 320 5.88 11.12 -18.92
N ALA A 321 7.18 11.17 -19.22
CA ALA A 321 7.85 12.34 -19.80
C ALA A 321 7.39 12.68 -21.23
N THR A 322 6.63 11.80 -21.88
CA THR A 322 5.99 12.10 -23.15
C THR A 322 5.13 13.35 -23.04
N TYR A 323 4.41 13.52 -21.96
CA TYR A 323 3.51 14.65 -21.74
C TYR A 323 3.93 15.57 -20.59
N PHE A 324 4.47 15.04 -19.50
CA PHE A 324 4.86 15.84 -18.33
C PHE A 324 6.30 16.34 -18.47
N LYS A 325 6.50 17.64 -18.19
CA LYS A 325 7.82 18.31 -18.30
C LYS A 325 8.43 18.71 -16.96
N GLY A 326 7.73 18.40 -15.85
CA GLY A 326 8.26 18.57 -14.50
C GLY A 326 9.15 17.43 -14.05
N GLU A 327 9.42 17.38 -12.76
CA GLU A 327 10.19 16.29 -12.16
C GLU A 327 9.37 15.00 -12.09
N ILE A 328 9.95 13.88 -12.54
CA ILE A 328 9.32 12.55 -12.50
C ILE A 328 10.16 11.63 -11.64
N ILE A 329 9.57 11.15 -10.56
CA ILE A 329 10.16 10.18 -9.64
C ILE A 329 9.43 8.83 -9.82
N VAL A 330 10.18 7.77 -10.08
CA VAL A 330 9.64 6.40 -9.99
C VAL A 330 9.77 5.96 -8.55
N GLY A 331 8.64 5.72 -7.89
CA GLY A 331 8.60 5.38 -6.47
C GLY A 331 9.24 4.02 -6.19
N HIS A 332 9.93 3.92 -5.08
CA HIS A 332 10.43 2.68 -4.49
C HIS A 332 10.00 2.59 -3.03
N ASP A 333 9.87 1.37 -2.53
CA ASP A 333 9.54 1.15 -1.13
C ASP A 333 10.59 1.80 -0.22
N LEU A 334 10.14 2.46 0.85
CA LEU A 334 10.95 3.25 1.76
C LEU A 334 11.66 4.46 1.12
N MET A 335 11.19 4.98 -0.02
CA MET A 335 11.69 6.23 -0.58
C MET A 335 11.10 7.43 0.18
N VAL A 336 11.93 8.41 0.49
CA VAL A 336 11.53 9.70 1.09
C VAL A 336 11.49 10.78 0.01
N ILE A 337 10.40 11.53 -0.02
CA ILE A 337 10.13 12.63 -0.95
C ILE A 337 10.05 13.96 -0.18
#